data_984d53c60d78258069a8fc9f2342214f
#
_entry.id   984d53c60d78258069a8fc9f2342214f
#
_cell.length_a   1.000
_cell.length_b   1.000
_cell.length_c   1.000
_cell.angle_alpha   90.00
_cell.angle_beta   90.00
_cell.angle_gamma   90.00
#
_symmetry.space_group_name_H-M   'P 1'
#
loop_
_entity.id
_entity.type
_entity.pdbx_description
1 polymer ?
#
loop_
_entity_poly.entity_id
_entity_poly.type
_entity_poly.pdbx_seq_one_letter_code
_entity_poly.pdbx_strand_id
1 'polypeptide(L)'
;MCSSDLDVFTKRVPEPVVEDRYDGELNRNISYHVDHGNGMDVYAVGPTLGGGAAALFPDSTIAYPYCWKECEVLDNGPLRFTAKLVYNPLVIKGDSNVVETRVISLDKGSQLNKTVISYTDLKEVTPIVAGIVIHKENPTGYSFDSNAGYIAYADSTQNPRNNNGVIYVGAVFPASLNAAKAQLFPEAERKEHGGALGHVLGISDYEPGTEYVYYWGSGWSKYGFAADTEWTKYLENFAQQVRNPLTVTVK
;
A
#
# COMPACT_ATOMS: atom_id res chain seq x y z
N MET A 1 -0.82 17.87 4.96
CA MET A 1 -0.45 16.89 6.00
C MET A 1 0.28 15.76 5.29
N CYS A 2 1.52 15.47 5.63
CA CYS A 2 2.14 14.25 5.18
C CYS A 2 1.54 13.11 5.99
N SER A 3 0.93 12.14 5.34
CA SER A 3 0.47 10.92 5.98
C SER A 3 1.46 9.80 5.69
N SER A 4 1.43 8.76 6.48
CA SER A 4 2.21 7.54 6.26
C SER A 4 1.58 6.62 5.22
N ASP A 5 0.41 6.99 4.75
CA ASP A 5 -0.40 6.27 3.80
C ASP A 5 0.20 6.23 2.39
N LEU A 6 -0.17 5.18 1.68
CA LEU A 6 0.11 5.03 0.26
C LEU A 6 -1.20 5.23 -0.50
N ASP A 7 -1.20 6.20 -1.39
CA ASP A 7 -2.32 6.48 -2.27
C ASP A 7 -2.24 5.65 -3.56
N VAL A 8 -3.40 5.35 -4.14
CA VAL A 8 -3.50 4.57 -5.37
C VAL A 8 -4.40 5.26 -6.38
N PHE A 9 -3.83 5.58 -7.53
CA PHE A 9 -4.56 6.14 -8.67
C PHE A 9 -4.85 5.06 -9.70
N THR A 10 -6.06 5.02 -10.21
CA THR A 10 -6.39 4.16 -11.35
C THR A 10 -5.75 4.69 -12.63
N LYS A 11 -5.29 3.78 -13.50
CA LYS A 11 -4.68 4.13 -14.80
C LYS A 11 -5.19 3.22 -15.91
N ARG A 12 -5.28 3.77 -17.13
CA ARG A 12 -5.54 3.02 -18.37
C ARG A 12 -4.42 3.15 -19.39
N VAL A 13 -3.39 3.92 -19.06
CA VAL A 13 -2.28 4.24 -19.96
C VAL A 13 -0.95 3.91 -19.30
N PRO A 14 0.08 3.48 -20.04
CA PRO A 14 1.38 3.14 -19.47
C PRO A 14 2.23 4.38 -19.12
N GLU A 15 1.92 5.53 -19.72
CA GLU A 15 2.68 6.77 -19.52
C GLU A 15 2.46 7.33 -18.11
N PRO A 16 3.45 8.03 -17.52
CA PRO A 16 3.25 8.84 -16.31
C PRO A 16 2.17 9.91 -16.56
N VAL A 17 1.22 10.04 -15.64
CA VAL A 17 0.07 10.97 -15.80
C VAL A 17 -0.11 11.91 -14.61
N VAL A 18 0.67 11.77 -13.55
CA VAL A 18 0.49 12.53 -12.30
C VAL A 18 0.67 14.03 -12.53
N GLU A 19 1.71 14.42 -13.26
CA GLU A 19 1.96 15.84 -13.56
C GLU A 19 0.83 16.47 -14.37
N ASP A 20 0.33 15.80 -15.41
CA ASP A 20 -0.80 16.28 -16.22
C ASP A 20 -2.09 16.39 -15.41
N ARG A 21 -2.33 15.44 -14.49
CA ARG A 21 -3.49 15.48 -13.60
C ARG A 21 -3.45 16.67 -12.64
N TYR A 22 -2.32 16.92 -11.99
CA TYR A 22 -2.17 18.06 -11.08
C TYR A 22 -2.20 19.39 -11.84
N ASP A 23 -1.57 19.48 -13.03
CA ASP A 23 -1.69 20.66 -13.88
C ASP A 23 -3.14 20.88 -14.33
N GLY A 24 -3.86 19.81 -14.66
CA GLY A 24 -5.28 19.83 -14.95
C GLY A 24 -6.11 20.47 -13.85
N GLU A 25 -5.95 20.00 -12.62
CA GLU A 25 -6.68 20.50 -11.45
C GLU A 25 -6.30 21.95 -11.12
N LEU A 26 -5.01 22.26 -11.08
CA LEU A 26 -4.51 23.55 -10.61
C LEU A 26 -4.66 24.68 -11.64
N ASN A 27 -4.49 24.40 -12.92
CA ASN A 27 -4.35 25.43 -13.95
C ASN A 27 -5.42 25.40 -15.04
N ARG A 28 -6.09 24.25 -15.25
CA ARG A 28 -7.03 24.07 -16.36
C ARG A 28 -8.46 23.78 -15.91
N ASN A 29 -8.74 23.71 -14.61
CA ASN A 29 -10.04 23.34 -14.02
C ASN A 29 -10.55 21.97 -14.54
N ILE A 30 -9.64 21.01 -14.68
CA ILE A 30 -9.91 19.64 -15.09
C ILE A 30 -9.65 18.73 -13.89
N SER A 31 -10.71 18.23 -13.25
CA SER A 31 -10.55 17.42 -12.05
C SER A 31 -9.94 16.05 -12.34
N TYR A 32 -8.90 15.68 -11.59
CA TYR A 32 -8.32 14.34 -11.64
C TYR A 32 -9.15 13.29 -10.89
N HIS A 33 -10.22 13.70 -10.19
CA HIS A 33 -11.22 12.80 -9.61
C HIS A 33 -12.28 12.35 -10.61
N VAL A 34 -12.14 12.69 -11.88
CA VAL A 34 -12.99 12.27 -13.00
C VAL A 34 -12.14 11.57 -14.05
N ASP A 35 -12.62 10.42 -14.55
CA ASP A 35 -11.93 9.68 -15.61
C ASP A 35 -12.06 10.40 -16.96
N HIS A 36 -10.97 10.96 -17.44
CA HIS A 36 -10.85 11.58 -18.75
C HIS A 36 -10.26 10.61 -19.82
N GLY A 37 -10.37 9.29 -19.59
CA GLY A 37 -9.88 8.27 -20.50
C GLY A 37 -8.51 7.69 -20.14
N ASN A 38 -7.83 8.25 -19.12
CA ASN A 38 -6.52 7.79 -18.65
C ASN A 38 -6.52 7.30 -17.19
N GLY A 39 -7.70 7.20 -16.57
CA GLY A 39 -7.91 6.84 -15.17
C GLY A 39 -8.16 8.07 -14.28
N MET A 40 -8.21 7.88 -12.98
CA MET A 40 -8.57 8.92 -12.00
C MET A 40 -8.13 8.55 -10.59
N ASP A 41 -8.19 9.52 -9.68
CA ASP A 41 -8.10 9.33 -8.24
C ASP A 41 -9.49 9.28 -7.61
N VAL A 42 -9.83 8.16 -7.00
CA VAL A 42 -11.09 7.95 -6.27
C VAL A 42 -10.92 7.06 -5.03
N TYR A 43 -9.69 6.90 -4.58
CA TYR A 43 -9.36 6.15 -3.38
C TYR A 43 -9.10 7.09 -2.20
N ALA A 44 -9.82 6.92 -1.11
CA ALA A 44 -9.65 7.75 0.09
C ALA A 44 -8.66 7.11 1.04
N VAL A 45 -7.50 7.70 1.23
CA VAL A 45 -6.48 7.18 2.15
C VAL A 45 -6.69 7.68 3.58
N GLY A 46 -6.96 8.97 3.77
CA GLY A 46 -7.11 9.58 5.08
C GLY A 46 -5.88 9.36 6.00
N PRO A 47 -5.98 9.64 7.30
CA PRO A 47 -4.91 9.33 8.26
C PRO A 47 -4.94 7.84 8.67
N THR A 48 -4.62 6.95 7.74
CA THR A 48 -4.64 5.49 7.86
C THR A 48 -3.38 4.87 7.23
N LEU A 49 -3.34 3.56 6.98
CA LEU A 49 -2.30 2.91 6.18
C LEU A 49 -2.60 2.97 4.67
N GLY A 50 -3.72 3.56 4.26
CA GLY A 50 -4.09 3.75 2.86
C GLY A 50 -4.13 2.45 2.07
N GLY A 51 -3.45 2.43 0.92
CA GLY A 51 -3.42 1.35 -0.05
C GLY A 51 -2.32 0.31 0.17
N GLY A 52 -1.87 0.08 1.41
CA GLY A 52 -0.88 -0.96 1.68
C GLY A 52 0.39 -0.47 2.40
N ALA A 53 0.37 0.68 3.08
CA ALA A 53 1.51 1.11 3.86
C ALA A 53 1.81 0.15 5.02
N ALA A 54 3.10 0.04 5.36
CA ALA A 54 3.54 -0.72 6.52
C ALA A 54 3.95 0.19 7.68
N ALA A 55 3.83 -0.34 8.90
CA ALA A 55 4.22 0.32 10.13
C ALA A 55 4.58 -0.70 11.21
N LEU A 56 5.42 -0.33 12.16
CA LEU A 56 5.61 -1.10 13.38
C LEU A 56 4.30 -1.17 14.18
N PHE A 57 4.10 -2.29 14.87
CA PHE A 57 2.82 -2.63 15.52
C PHE A 57 3.02 -3.06 16.98
N PRO A 58 3.75 -2.27 17.79
CA PRO A 58 3.97 -2.60 19.20
C PRO A 58 2.63 -2.64 19.94
N ASP A 59 2.46 -3.66 20.78
CA ASP A 59 1.30 -3.82 21.66
C ASP A 59 -0.06 -3.71 20.92
N SER A 60 -0.10 -4.20 19.68
CA SER A 60 -1.28 -4.14 18.81
C SER A 60 -1.75 -2.72 18.43
N THR A 61 -0.84 -1.74 18.52
CA THR A 61 -1.08 -0.35 18.13
C THR A 61 -0.21 0.01 16.94
N ILE A 62 -0.79 0.62 15.90
CA ILE A 62 -0.05 1.05 14.72
C ILE A 62 0.78 2.28 15.06
N ALA A 63 2.11 2.16 14.99
CA ALA A 63 3.02 3.29 15.09
C ALA A 63 3.18 3.93 13.71
N TYR A 64 2.24 4.80 13.33
CA TYR A 64 2.26 5.44 12.02
C TYR A 64 3.57 6.20 11.82
N PRO A 65 4.37 5.91 10.77
CA PRO A 65 5.50 6.76 10.44
C PRO A 65 4.96 8.14 10.07
N TYR A 66 5.55 9.18 10.66
CA TYR A 66 5.22 10.56 10.31
C TYR A 66 5.77 10.86 8.91
N CYS A 67 5.84 12.10 8.48
CA CYS A 67 6.41 12.44 7.17
C CYS A 67 7.84 11.91 6.98
N TRP A 68 8.17 11.50 5.77
CA TRP A 68 9.57 11.35 5.39
C TRP A 68 10.27 12.72 5.39
N LYS A 69 11.54 12.73 5.77
CA LYS A 69 12.39 13.93 5.82
C LYS A 69 13.37 13.99 4.64
N GLU A 70 13.66 12.84 4.02
CA GLU A 70 14.57 12.74 2.89
C GLU A 70 13.95 11.84 1.83
N CYS A 71 14.10 12.24 0.56
CA CYS A 71 13.69 11.46 -0.61
C CYS A 71 14.83 11.48 -1.63
N GLU A 72 15.20 10.30 -2.12
CA GLU A 72 16.23 10.11 -3.14
C GLU A 72 15.70 9.21 -4.25
N VAL A 73 15.79 9.65 -5.52
CA VAL A 73 15.50 8.81 -6.67
C VAL A 73 16.75 8.01 -7.00
N LEU A 74 16.68 6.68 -6.79
CA LEU A 74 17.82 5.77 -7.01
C LEU A 74 17.87 5.27 -8.45
N ASP A 75 16.72 5.11 -9.10
CA ASP A 75 16.60 4.62 -10.46
C ASP A 75 15.37 5.24 -11.13
N ASN A 76 15.56 5.77 -12.35
CA ASN A 76 14.51 6.36 -13.17
C ASN A 76 14.67 5.91 -14.62
N GLY A 77 14.66 4.60 -14.81
CA GLY A 77 14.83 3.98 -16.13
C GLY A 77 13.49 3.62 -16.79
N PRO A 78 13.53 3.22 -18.07
CA PRO A 78 12.31 2.85 -18.80
C PRO A 78 11.68 1.53 -18.34
N LEU A 79 12.40 0.73 -17.55
CA LEU A 79 11.94 -0.56 -17.06
C LEU A 79 11.66 -0.57 -15.56
N ARG A 80 12.27 0.34 -14.80
CA ARG A 80 12.12 0.43 -13.34
C ARG A 80 12.25 1.87 -12.89
N PHE A 81 11.42 2.21 -11.91
CA PHE A 81 11.58 3.37 -11.04
C PHE A 81 11.89 2.90 -9.62
N THR A 82 12.81 3.57 -8.93
CA THR A 82 13.13 3.28 -7.52
C THR A 82 13.36 4.58 -6.76
N ALA A 83 12.68 4.72 -5.63
CA ALA A 83 12.86 5.82 -4.69
C ALA A 83 13.16 5.31 -3.29
N LYS A 84 14.02 6.03 -2.58
CA LYS A 84 14.34 5.82 -1.16
C LYS A 84 13.77 6.96 -0.35
N LEU A 85 13.07 6.63 0.72
CA LEU A 85 12.49 7.56 1.69
C LEU A 85 13.12 7.29 3.06
N VAL A 86 13.51 8.35 3.77
CA VAL A 86 13.95 8.27 5.16
C VAL A 86 12.97 9.06 6.01
N TYR A 87 12.35 8.40 6.99
CA TYR A 87 11.30 8.99 7.80
C TYR A 87 11.85 9.75 9.01
N ASN A 88 11.01 10.58 9.62
CA ASN A 88 11.34 11.20 10.90
C ASN A 88 11.38 10.13 12.00
N PRO A 89 12.22 10.34 13.04
CA PRO A 89 12.36 9.37 14.11
C PRO A 89 11.05 9.13 14.86
N LEU A 90 10.84 7.88 15.27
CA LEU A 90 9.77 7.43 16.15
C LEU A 90 10.34 7.03 17.53
N VAL A 91 9.46 6.98 18.52
CA VAL A 91 9.72 6.33 19.81
C VAL A 91 8.96 5.01 19.86
N ILE A 92 9.67 3.89 19.93
CA ILE A 92 9.09 2.54 19.91
C ILE A 92 9.53 1.79 21.16
N LYS A 93 8.60 1.41 22.04
CA LYS A 93 8.88 0.66 23.29
C LYS A 93 10.02 1.25 24.13
N GLY A 94 10.16 2.58 24.14
CA GLY A 94 11.23 3.28 24.85
C GLY A 94 12.53 3.48 24.06
N ASP A 95 12.71 2.84 22.92
CA ASP A 95 13.76 3.18 21.99
C ASP A 95 13.43 4.52 21.33
N SER A 96 14.25 5.51 21.55
CA SER A 96 14.18 6.81 20.88
C SER A 96 14.95 6.76 19.56
N ASN A 97 14.61 7.64 18.62
CA ASN A 97 15.27 7.78 17.33
C ASN A 97 15.16 6.55 16.40
N VAL A 98 14.11 5.73 16.54
CA VAL A 98 13.86 4.64 15.59
C VAL A 98 13.53 5.25 14.22
N VAL A 99 14.42 5.10 13.25
CA VAL A 99 14.28 5.68 11.91
C VAL A 99 13.96 4.61 10.89
N GLU A 100 12.83 4.78 10.23
CA GLU A 100 12.46 3.95 9.08
C GLU A 100 13.15 4.45 7.81
N THR A 101 13.76 3.53 7.06
CA THR A 101 14.16 3.73 5.67
C THR A 101 13.32 2.81 4.79
N ARG A 102 12.69 3.38 3.77
CA ARG A 102 11.83 2.67 2.84
C ARG A 102 12.35 2.83 1.42
N VAL A 103 12.58 1.71 0.72
CA VAL A 103 12.93 1.69 -0.70
C VAL A 103 11.77 1.10 -1.48
N ILE A 104 11.18 1.90 -2.36
CA ILE A 104 10.02 1.51 -3.18
C ILE A 104 10.48 1.40 -4.63
N SER A 105 10.21 0.25 -5.25
CA SER A 105 10.51 0.02 -6.66
C SER A 105 9.25 -0.41 -7.42
N LEU A 106 9.07 0.14 -8.62
CA LEU A 106 8.01 -0.26 -9.55
C LEU A 106 8.64 -0.70 -10.87
N ASP A 107 8.39 -1.95 -11.25
CA ASP A 107 8.79 -2.50 -12.55
C ASP A 107 7.72 -2.26 -13.60
N LYS A 108 8.13 -1.98 -14.82
CA LYS A 108 7.23 -1.81 -15.96
C LYS A 108 6.36 -3.06 -16.16
N GLY A 109 5.05 -2.85 -16.18
CA GLY A 109 4.06 -3.94 -16.35
C GLY A 109 3.65 -4.62 -15.05
N SER A 110 4.24 -4.28 -13.90
CA SER A 110 3.79 -4.76 -12.60
C SER A 110 2.59 -3.95 -12.11
N GLN A 111 1.63 -4.61 -11.48
CA GLN A 111 0.56 -3.96 -10.71
C GLN A 111 0.99 -3.69 -9.26
N LEU A 112 2.09 -4.31 -8.82
CA LEU A 112 2.56 -4.20 -7.45
C LEU A 112 3.93 -3.54 -7.40
N ASN A 113 4.06 -2.59 -6.47
CA ASN A 113 5.32 -2.01 -6.06
C ASN A 113 6.01 -2.97 -5.09
N LYS A 114 7.32 -3.16 -5.22
CA LYS A 114 8.14 -3.78 -4.18
C LYS A 114 8.54 -2.73 -3.17
N THR A 115 8.37 -3.02 -1.88
CA THR A 115 8.87 -2.18 -0.80
C THR A 115 9.81 -2.98 0.10
N VAL A 116 10.94 -2.37 0.41
CA VAL A 116 11.94 -2.88 1.36
C VAL A 116 12.05 -1.86 2.49
N ILE A 117 11.80 -2.30 3.72
CA ILE A 117 11.85 -1.46 4.92
C ILE A 117 12.97 -1.93 5.83
N SER A 118 13.70 -0.99 6.39
CA SER A 118 14.65 -1.22 7.48
C SER A 118 14.48 -0.15 8.56
N TYR A 119 14.80 -0.53 9.81
CA TYR A 119 14.79 0.39 10.95
C TYR A 119 16.17 0.45 11.59
N THR A 120 16.62 1.66 11.91
CA THR A 120 17.79 1.89 12.78
C THR A 120 17.33 2.16 14.20
N ASP A 121 18.21 1.90 15.19
CA ASP A 121 17.98 2.12 16.61
C ASP A 121 16.79 1.38 17.25
N LEU A 122 16.19 0.43 16.54
CA LEU A 122 15.25 -0.54 17.09
C LEU A 122 16.05 -1.70 17.69
N LYS A 123 15.81 -2.07 18.96
CA LYS A 123 16.63 -3.06 19.67
C LYS A 123 15.98 -4.42 19.84
N GLU A 124 14.66 -4.47 19.81
CA GLU A 124 13.91 -5.70 20.06
C GLU A 124 13.06 -6.09 18.85
N VAL A 125 12.84 -7.39 18.69
CA VAL A 125 11.86 -7.90 17.73
C VAL A 125 10.53 -7.22 18.00
N THR A 126 9.98 -6.61 16.96
CA THR A 126 8.74 -5.84 17.04
C THR A 126 7.80 -6.25 15.93
N PRO A 127 6.52 -6.53 16.25
CA PRO A 127 5.55 -6.78 15.18
C PRO A 127 5.51 -5.63 14.18
N ILE A 128 5.37 -5.98 12.90
CA ILE A 128 5.18 -5.07 11.78
C ILE A 128 3.92 -5.48 11.03
N VAL A 129 3.17 -4.50 10.55
CA VAL A 129 1.99 -4.72 9.72
C VAL A 129 2.14 -4.01 8.39
N ALA A 130 1.54 -4.57 7.33
CA ALA A 130 1.09 -3.79 6.20
C ALA A 130 -0.43 -3.85 6.15
N GLY A 131 -1.07 -2.71 5.85
CA GLY A 131 -2.52 -2.59 5.99
C GLY A 131 -3.19 -1.85 4.85
N ILE A 132 -4.43 -2.23 4.59
CA ILE A 132 -5.31 -1.60 3.60
C ILE A 132 -6.52 -1.04 4.35
N VAL A 133 -6.85 0.22 4.11
CA VAL A 133 -8.00 0.87 4.77
C VAL A 133 -9.33 0.25 4.34
N ILE A 134 -10.26 0.10 5.27
CA ILE A 134 -11.63 -0.38 5.03
C ILE A 134 -12.59 0.80 5.09
N HIS A 135 -13.39 1.00 4.05
CA HIS A 135 -14.39 2.06 3.97
C HIS A 135 -15.81 1.56 4.23
N LYS A 136 -16.67 2.48 4.63
CA LYS A 136 -18.08 2.21 4.94
C LYS A 136 -18.90 1.80 3.71
N GLU A 137 -18.45 2.15 2.52
CA GLU A 137 -19.08 1.83 1.23
C GLU A 137 -19.01 0.33 0.90
N ASN A 138 -18.00 -0.38 1.43
CA ASN A 138 -17.88 -1.85 1.33
C ASN A 138 -17.24 -2.46 2.58
N PRO A 139 -17.95 -2.52 3.71
CA PRO A 139 -17.38 -2.87 5.02
C PRO A 139 -16.87 -4.31 5.13
N THR A 140 -17.20 -5.18 4.20
CA THR A 140 -16.81 -6.61 4.18
C THR A 140 -16.09 -7.00 2.89
N GLY A 141 -15.71 -6.04 2.06
CA GLY A 141 -15.07 -6.27 0.76
C GLY A 141 -13.61 -6.74 0.83
N TYR A 142 -13.17 -7.24 1.96
CA TYR A 142 -11.80 -7.71 2.16
C TYR A 142 -11.70 -9.24 2.11
N SER A 143 -10.54 -9.70 1.70
CA SER A 143 -10.11 -11.09 1.79
C SER A 143 -8.63 -11.17 2.18
N PHE A 144 -8.25 -12.27 2.78
CA PHE A 144 -6.86 -12.53 3.14
C PHE A 144 -6.60 -14.04 3.32
N ASP A 145 -5.37 -14.44 3.09
CA ASP A 145 -4.87 -15.77 3.41
C ASP A 145 -3.41 -15.67 3.89
N SER A 146 -3.19 -15.98 5.17
CA SER A 146 -1.86 -15.93 5.78
C SER A 146 -0.90 -16.94 5.18
N ASN A 147 -1.40 -18.12 4.74
CA ASN A 147 -0.57 -19.17 4.15
C ASN A 147 -0.20 -18.82 2.70
N ALA A 148 -1.17 -18.35 1.92
CA ALA A 148 -0.92 -17.84 0.58
C ALA A 148 -0.10 -16.54 0.62
N GLY A 149 -0.19 -15.75 1.71
CA GLY A 149 0.60 -14.55 1.96
C GLY A 149 0.08 -13.34 1.21
N TYR A 150 -1.22 -13.07 1.33
CA TYR A 150 -1.80 -11.84 0.80
C TYR A 150 -2.91 -11.28 1.71
N ILE A 151 -3.15 -9.99 1.55
CA ILE A 151 -4.36 -9.29 1.98
C ILE A 151 -4.91 -8.51 0.79
N ALA A 152 -6.22 -8.38 0.69
CA ALA A 152 -6.91 -7.67 -0.40
C ALA A 152 -8.15 -6.94 0.10
N TYR A 153 -8.52 -5.89 -0.62
CA TYR A 153 -9.76 -5.15 -0.38
C TYR A 153 -10.33 -4.63 -1.71
N ALA A 154 -11.63 -4.81 -1.89
CA ALA A 154 -12.38 -4.28 -3.02
C ALA A 154 -13.08 -2.98 -2.59
N ASP A 155 -12.50 -1.84 -2.92
CA ASP A 155 -13.03 -0.53 -2.59
C ASP A 155 -14.11 -0.10 -3.59
N SER A 156 -15.27 0.28 -3.10
CA SER A 156 -16.39 0.76 -3.94
C SER A 156 -16.23 2.21 -4.40
N THR A 157 -15.05 2.82 -4.17
CA THR A 157 -14.73 4.23 -4.42
C THR A 157 -15.49 5.23 -3.54
N GLN A 158 -14.98 6.46 -3.45
CA GLN A 158 -15.58 7.52 -2.61
C GLN A 158 -17.02 7.87 -3.00
N ASN A 159 -17.36 7.74 -4.28
CA ASN A 159 -18.67 8.06 -4.82
C ASN A 159 -19.19 6.94 -5.73
N PRO A 160 -19.70 5.83 -5.18
CA PRO A 160 -20.18 4.70 -5.98
C PRO A 160 -21.25 5.08 -7.01
N ARG A 161 -22.01 6.14 -6.72
CA ARG A 161 -23.06 6.66 -7.62
C ARG A 161 -22.53 7.22 -8.94
N ASN A 162 -21.26 7.63 -8.97
CA ASN A 162 -20.60 8.12 -10.18
C ASN A 162 -20.18 6.99 -11.12
N ASN A 163 -20.50 5.75 -10.79
CA ASN A 163 -20.08 4.58 -11.55
C ASN A 163 -18.56 4.56 -11.81
N ASN A 164 -17.76 4.88 -10.80
CA ASN A 164 -16.29 4.91 -10.88
C ASN A 164 -15.67 3.50 -10.91
N GLY A 165 -16.49 2.47 -10.76
CA GLY A 165 -16.03 1.09 -10.67
C GLY A 165 -15.55 0.73 -9.26
N VAL A 166 -14.79 -0.34 -9.17
CA VAL A 166 -14.20 -0.85 -7.93
C VAL A 166 -12.68 -0.79 -8.08
N ILE A 167 -12.00 -0.26 -7.06
CA ILE A 167 -10.54 -0.33 -6.95
C ILE A 167 -10.22 -1.56 -6.11
N TYR A 168 -9.45 -2.47 -6.68
CA TYR A 168 -8.92 -3.62 -5.96
C TYR A 168 -7.55 -3.26 -5.42
N VAL A 169 -7.40 -3.25 -4.12
CA VAL A 169 -6.13 -2.98 -3.45
C VAL A 169 -5.60 -4.27 -2.85
N GLY A 170 -4.29 -4.48 -2.85
CA GLY A 170 -3.71 -5.69 -2.32
C GLY A 170 -2.28 -5.53 -1.85
N ALA A 171 -1.90 -6.39 -0.91
CA ALA A 171 -0.50 -6.57 -0.53
C ALA A 171 -0.13 -8.06 -0.48
N VAL A 172 1.11 -8.35 -0.86
CA VAL A 172 1.68 -9.70 -0.95
C VAL A 172 2.96 -9.77 -0.12
N PHE A 173 3.11 -10.86 0.60
CA PHE A 173 4.19 -11.11 1.55
C PHE A 173 5.00 -12.33 1.12
N PRO A 174 6.28 -12.16 0.75
CA PRO A 174 7.17 -13.29 0.42
C PRO A 174 7.41 -14.21 1.62
N ALA A 175 7.60 -13.62 2.81
CA ALA A 175 7.70 -14.37 4.05
C ALA A 175 6.31 -14.77 4.57
N SER A 176 6.27 -15.76 5.44
CA SER A 176 5.04 -16.17 6.11
C SER A 176 4.52 -15.05 7.02
N LEU A 177 3.21 -14.85 7.01
CA LEU A 177 2.53 -13.99 7.97
C LEU A 177 2.28 -14.74 9.28
N ASN A 178 2.47 -14.07 10.42
CA ASN A 178 2.04 -14.58 11.72
C ASN A 178 0.51 -14.62 11.80
N ALA A 179 -0.15 -13.61 11.21
CA ALA A 179 -1.60 -13.54 11.10
C ALA A 179 -2.03 -12.58 9.97
N ALA A 180 -3.27 -12.76 9.52
CA ALA A 180 -3.97 -11.73 8.74
C ALA A 180 -5.37 -11.55 9.34
N LYS A 181 -5.83 -10.30 9.44
CA LYS A 181 -7.14 -9.98 10.05
C LYS A 181 -7.67 -8.63 9.60
N ALA A 182 -8.99 -8.45 9.73
CA ALA A 182 -9.57 -7.12 9.77
C ALA A 182 -9.54 -6.60 11.22
N GLN A 183 -9.07 -5.38 11.42
CA GLN A 183 -9.07 -4.67 12.70
C GLN A 183 -9.84 -3.37 12.53
N LEU A 184 -11.01 -3.30 13.19
CA LEU A 184 -11.87 -2.13 13.09
C LEU A 184 -11.50 -1.10 14.15
N PHE A 185 -11.62 0.17 13.80
CA PHE A 185 -11.51 1.27 14.74
C PHE A 185 -12.73 1.33 15.66
N PRO A 186 -12.56 1.67 16.94
CA PRO A 186 -13.65 2.10 17.79
C PRO A 186 -14.45 3.22 17.11
N GLU A 187 -15.76 3.22 17.25
CA GLU A 187 -16.62 4.21 16.58
C GLU A 187 -16.23 5.66 16.88
N ALA A 188 -15.80 5.92 18.11
CA ALA A 188 -15.36 7.24 18.56
C ALA A 188 -14.10 7.74 17.82
N GLU A 189 -13.23 6.83 17.35
CA GLU A 189 -11.96 7.15 16.70
C GLU A 189 -12.10 7.31 15.18
N ARG A 190 -13.17 6.80 14.56
CA ARG A 190 -13.33 6.80 13.10
C ARG A 190 -13.25 8.17 12.47
N LYS A 191 -13.71 9.22 13.19
CA LYS A 191 -13.61 10.60 12.70
C LYS A 191 -12.17 11.05 12.55
N GLU A 192 -11.28 10.62 13.42
CA GLU A 192 -9.85 10.92 13.39
C GLU A 192 -9.16 10.22 12.21
N HIS A 193 -9.73 9.11 11.76
CA HIS A 193 -9.31 8.33 10.59
C HIS A 193 -10.09 8.65 9.31
N GLY A 194 -10.62 9.88 9.18
CA GLY A 194 -11.34 10.30 7.97
C GLY A 194 -12.66 9.56 7.72
N GLY A 195 -13.21 8.88 8.74
CA GLY A 195 -14.44 8.08 8.63
C GLY A 195 -14.19 6.62 8.19
N ALA A 196 -12.94 6.20 8.07
CA ALA A 196 -12.58 4.81 7.79
C ALA A 196 -13.08 3.88 8.92
N LEU A 197 -13.41 2.64 8.56
CA LEU A 197 -13.88 1.64 9.53
C LEU A 197 -12.73 0.91 10.23
N GLY A 198 -11.56 0.82 9.62
CA GLY A 198 -10.43 0.06 10.13
C GLY A 198 -9.46 -0.32 9.02
N HIS A 199 -8.72 -1.41 9.24
CA HIS A 199 -7.75 -1.95 8.28
C HIS A 199 -7.91 -3.45 8.10
N VAL A 200 -7.58 -3.93 6.91
CA VAL A 200 -7.14 -5.32 6.70
C VAL A 200 -5.63 -5.32 6.91
N LEU A 201 -5.14 -6.16 7.80
CA LEU A 201 -3.73 -6.21 8.21
C LEU A 201 -3.11 -7.56 7.89
N GLY A 202 -1.92 -7.54 7.28
CA GLY A 202 -0.97 -8.66 7.28
C GLY A 202 0.08 -8.39 8.35
N ILE A 203 0.27 -9.32 9.29
CA ILE A 203 1.09 -9.16 10.49
C ILE A 203 2.29 -10.11 10.41
N SER A 204 3.49 -9.58 10.62
CA SER A 204 4.76 -10.30 10.70
C SER A 204 5.55 -9.78 11.89
N ASP A 205 6.71 -10.39 12.16
CA ASP A 205 7.71 -9.83 13.07
C ASP A 205 8.83 -9.17 12.25
N TYR A 206 9.28 -8.03 12.73
CA TYR A 206 10.48 -7.37 12.24
C TYR A 206 11.62 -7.63 13.22
N GLU A 207 12.71 -8.22 12.71
CA GLU A 207 13.92 -8.47 13.46
C GLU A 207 14.91 -7.32 13.21
N PRO A 208 15.44 -6.65 14.29
CA PRO A 208 16.38 -5.55 14.15
C PRO A 208 17.59 -5.92 13.29
N GLY A 209 17.98 -5.01 12.41
CA GLY A 209 19.12 -5.21 11.51
C GLY A 209 18.79 -6.04 10.25
N THR A 210 17.53 -6.44 10.06
CA THR A 210 17.08 -7.12 8.83
C THR A 210 16.30 -6.20 7.92
N GLU A 211 15.86 -6.72 6.78
CA GLU A 211 14.97 -6.05 5.83
C GLU A 211 13.61 -6.71 5.84
N TYR A 212 12.54 -5.91 5.92
CA TYR A 212 11.17 -6.35 5.69
C TYR A 212 10.76 -6.07 4.25
N VAL A 213 10.45 -7.12 3.51
CA VAL A 213 10.08 -7.03 2.09
C VAL A 213 8.62 -7.40 1.92
N TYR A 214 7.87 -6.55 1.23
CA TYR A 214 6.51 -6.84 0.81
C TYR A 214 6.20 -6.13 -0.50
N TYR A 215 5.05 -6.46 -1.10
CA TYR A 215 4.55 -5.87 -2.34
C TYR A 215 3.15 -5.32 -2.11
N TRP A 216 2.82 -4.21 -2.75
CA TRP A 216 1.52 -3.58 -2.64
C TRP A 216 1.14 -2.86 -3.93
N GLY A 217 -0.16 -2.74 -4.20
CA GLY A 217 -0.63 -2.04 -5.38
C GLY A 217 -2.11 -2.24 -5.60
N SER A 218 -2.57 -1.91 -6.80
CA SER A 218 -3.98 -1.90 -7.12
C SER A 218 -4.30 -2.36 -8.53
N GLY A 219 -5.54 -2.79 -8.72
CA GLY A 219 -6.20 -3.01 -9.98
C GLY A 219 -7.52 -2.24 -10.05
N TRP A 220 -8.15 -2.18 -11.20
CA TRP A 220 -9.40 -1.45 -11.40
C TRP A 220 -10.41 -2.23 -12.20
N SER A 221 -11.67 -2.28 -11.75
CA SER A 221 -12.71 -3.04 -12.42
C SER A 221 -13.05 -2.54 -13.84
N LYS A 222 -12.66 -1.31 -14.17
CA LYS A 222 -12.83 -0.75 -15.52
C LYS A 222 -11.61 -0.97 -16.42
N TYR A 223 -10.53 -1.52 -15.90
CA TYR A 223 -9.32 -1.80 -16.67
C TYR A 223 -8.45 -2.88 -16.03
N GLY A 224 -8.39 -4.02 -16.68
CA GLY A 224 -7.46 -5.12 -16.32
C GLY A 224 -8.04 -6.19 -15.40
N PHE A 225 -9.00 -5.87 -14.52
CA PHE A 225 -9.59 -6.82 -13.57
C PHE A 225 -11.10 -6.62 -13.50
N ALA A 226 -11.89 -7.54 -14.05
CA ALA A 226 -13.34 -7.42 -14.09
C ALA A 226 -14.01 -7.76 -12.75
N ALA A 227 -13.34 -8.55 -11.89
CA ALA A 227 -13.86 -9.04 -10.61
C ALA A 227 -12.79 -9.11 -9.54
N ASP A 228 -13.20 -9.09 -8.28
CA ASP A 228 -12.35 -9.29 -7.10
C ASP A 228 -11.62 -10.63 -7.10
N THR A 229 -12.28 -11.67 -7.61
CA THR A 229 -11.71 -13.01 -7.76
C THR A 229 -10.52 -13.05 -8.72
N GLU A 230 -10.53 -12.23 -9.77
CA GLU A 230 -9.39 -12.11 -10.69
C GLU A 230 -8.22 -11.40 -10.01
N TRP A 231 -8.51 -10.37 -9.22
CA TRP A 231 -7.50 -9.66 -8.44
C TRP A 231 -6.87 -10.58 -7.38
N THR A 232 -7.70 -11.28 -6.60
CA THR A 232 -7.24 -12.24 -5.59
C THR A 232 -6.36 -13.32 -6.23
N LYS A 233 -6.78 -13.85 -7.38
CA LYS A 233 -5.99 -14.83 -8.13
C LYS A 233 -4.64 -14.28 -8.61
N TYR A 234 -4.62 -13.01 -9.02
CA TYR A 234 -3.37 -12.32 -9.36
C TYR A 234 -2.42 -12.24 -8.16
N LEU A 235 -2.93 -11.85 -6.96
CA LEU A 235 -2.13 -11.78 -5.74
C LEU A 235 -1.59 -13.14 -5.31
N GLU A 236 -2.40 -14.21 -5.36
CA GLU A 236 -1.98 -15.58 -5.07
C GLU A 236 -0.85 -16.05 -6.01
N ASN A 237 -1.02 -15.85 -7.31
CA ASN A 237 -0.02 -16.20 -8.29
C ASN A 237 1.27 -15.39 -8.09
N PHE A 238 1.15 -14.10 -7.80
CA PHE A 238 2.30 -13.24 -7.53
C PHE A 238 3.04 -13.69 -6.25
N ALA A 239 2.32 -14.04 -5.19
CA ALA A 239 2.88 -14.57 -3.95
C ALA A 239 3.69 -15.87 -4.22
N GLN A 240 3.15 -16.77 -5.04
CA GLN A 240 3.86 -17.98 -5.45
C GLN A 240 5.14 -17.67 -6.24
N GLN A 241 5.09 -16.72 -7.16
CA GLN A 241 6.25 -16.31 -7.97
C GLN A 241 7.39 -15.71 -7.13
N VAL A 242 7.06 -14.81 -6.19
CA VAL A 242 8.09 -14.19 -5.34
C VAL A 242 8.68 -15.15 -4.31
N ARG A 243 7.92 -16.17 -3.91
CA ARG A 243 8.40 -17.25 -3.03
C ARG A 243 9.24 -18.30 -3.77
N ASN A 244 9.02 -18.46 -5.05
CA ASN A 244 9.69 -19.43 -5.89
C ASN A 244 10.28 -18.74 -7.14
N PRO A 245 11.28 -17.87 -6.95
CA PRO A 245 11.84 -17.10 -8.06
C PRO A 245 12.54 -18.03 -9.07
N LEU A 246 12.45 -17.65 -10.35
CA LEU A 246 13.17 -18.37 -11.40
C LEU A 246 14.67 -18.19 -11.24
N THR A 247 15.41 -19.29 -11.39
CA THR A 247 16.88 -19.24 -11.47
C THR A 247 17.28 -18.98 -12.93
N VAL A 248 17.93 -17.86 -13.18
CA VAL A 248 18.48 -17.52 -14.50
C VAL A 248 19.96 -17.79 -14.50
N THR A 249 20.43 -18.66 -15.43
CA THR A 249 21.85 -18.92 -15.65
C THR A 249 22.25 -18.36 -17.00
N VAL A 250 23.18 -17.42 -17.02
CA VAL A 250 23.80 -16.92 -18.25
C VAL A 250 24.97 -17.84 -18.57
N LYS A 251 24.97 -18.45 -19.76
CA LYS A 251 26.07 -19.26 -20.27
C LYS A 251 27.04 -18.44 -21.08
#